data_b419992a107dc83b9f5c1b94bf56b4cf
#
_entry.id   b419992a107dc83b9f5c1b94bf56b4cf
#
_cell.length_a   1.000
_cell.length_b   1.000
_cell.length_c   1.000
_cell.angle_alpha   90.00
_cell.angle_beta   90.00
_cell.angle_gamma   90.00
#
_symmetry.space_group_name_H-M   'P 1'
#
loop_
_entity.id
_entity.type
_entity.pdbx_description
1 polymer ?
#
loop_
_entity_poly.entity_id
_entity_poly.type
_entity_poly.pdbx_seq_one_letter_code
_entity_poly.pdbx_strand_id
1 'polypeptide(L)'
;ANTVAKNENGWWRIEDGKVNFNFNGTAENENGIWYLVDGKVDFYYNGTANWNGTECQVINGKVQYVDTGKDENKIDYLWPLTGYKTISSSFGSRICPYHGQEFHNGIDIPAPSGTSIQACAAGTVIKAEFSNSFGNNIEIDHGNGVHTMYLHCSSLNVKVGQAVAQGDVIGYVGRTGDATGNHLDLRFKVSGTYVDPLTMVTPK
;
A
#
# COMPACT_ATOMS: atom_id res chain seq x y z
N ALA A 1 26.57 -10.45 -18.92
CA ALA A 1 25.72 -9.55 -18.13
C ALA A 1 24.97 -10.36 -17.08
N ASN A 2 24.91 -9.85 -15.86
CA ASN A 2 24.20 -10.49 -14.77
C ASN A 2 22.77 -9.98 -14.76
N THR A 3 21.78 -10.87 -14.82
CA THR A 3 20.35 -10.49 -14.92
C THR A 3 19.43 -11.57 -14.34
N VAL A 4 18.15 -11.27 -14.27
CA VAL A 4 17.10 -12.27 -14.02
C VAL A 4 16.35 -12.54 -15.33
N ALA A 5 16.28 -13.80 -15.74
CA ALA A 5 15.59 -14.20 -16.96
C ALA A 5 14.61 -15.35 -16.71
N LYS A 6 13.59 -15.45 -17.57
CA LYS A 6 12.53 -16.48 -17.49
C LYS A 6 12.82 -17.65 -18.45
N ASN A 7 12.58 -18.89 -17.98
CA ASN A 7 12.47 -20.07 -18.81
C ASN A 7 11.18 -20.84 -18.45
N GLU A 8 10.99 -22.02 -19.02
CA GLU A 8 9.83 -22.90 -18.76
C GLU A 8 9.64 -23.29 -17.28
N ASN A 9 10.73 -23.27 -16.47
CA ASN A 9 10.73 -23.64 -15.06
C ASN A 9 10.67 -22.44 -14.09
N GLY A 10 10.59 -21.20 -14.61
CA GLY A 10 10.47 -20.00 -13.81
C GLY A 10 11.43 -18.87 -14.15
N TRP A 11 11.63 -17.96 -13.20
CA TRP A 11 12.54 -16.83 -13.30
C TRP A 11 13.82 -17.10 -12.49
N TRP A 12 14.98 -16.94 -13.13
CA TRP A 12 16.26 -17.39 -12.60
C TRP A 12 17.34 -16.31 -12.69
N ARG A 13 18.25 -16.32 -11.72
CA ARG A 13 19.50 -15.54 -11.78
C ARG A 13 20.39 -16.11 -12.89
N ILE A 14 20.77 -15.26 -13.84
CA ILE A 14 21.74 -15.57 -14.89
C ILE A 14 23.04 -14.81 -14.61
N GLU A 15 24.12 -15.52 -14.52
CA GLU A 15 25.48 -14.97 -14.40
C GLU A 15 26.36 -15.59 -15.49
N ASP A 16 26.99 -14.72 -16.28
CA ASP A 16 27.84 -15.13 -17.42
C ASP A 16 27.18 -16.17 -18.33
N GLY A 17 25.87 -15.98 -18.60
CA GLY A 17 25.06 -16.82 -19.48
C GLY A 17 24.60 -18.15 -18.87
N LYS A 18 24.81 -18.38 -17.58
CA LYS A 18 24.40 -19.60 -16.88
C LYS A 18 23.49 -19.30 -15.69
N VAL A 19 22.58 -20.26 -15.37
CA VAL A 19 21.75 -20.16 -14.15
C VAL A 19 22.65 -20.34 -12.93
N ASN A 20 22.58 -19.39 -11.98
CA ASN A 20 23.25 -19.51 -10.68
C ASN A 20 22.24 -20.03 -9.62
N PHE A 21 22.27 -21.31 -9.34
CA PHE A 21 21.39 -21.97 -8.36
C PHE A 21 21.77 -21.68 -6.89
N ASN A 22 22.93 -21.09 -6.63
CA ASN A 22 23.38 -20.80 -5.26
C ASN A 22 23.13 -19.33 -4.87
N PHE A 23 22.50 -18.55 -5.73
CA PHE A 23 22.25 -17.14 -5.46
C PHE A 23 21.04 -16.97 -4.52
N ASN A 24 21.27 -16.30 -3.39
CA ASN A 24 20.22 -15.87 -2.46
C ASN A 24 20.32 -14.35 -2.28
N GLY A 25 19.22 -13.65 -2.46
CA GLY A 25 19.18 -12.20 -2.36
C GLY A 25 18.40 -11.53 -3.48
N THR A 26 18.74 -10.27 -3.76
CA THR A 26 18.03 -9.47 -4.77
C THR A 26 18.80 -9.38 -6.08
N ALA A 27 18.09 -9.39 -7.21
CA ALA A 27 18.64 -9.18 -8.55
C ALA A 27 17.64 -8.45 -9.44
N GLU A 28 18.15 -7.70 -10.42
CA GLU A 28 17.39 -6.82 -11.30
C GLU A 28 17.25 -7.37 -12.73
N ASN A 29 16.11 -7.04 -13.39
CA ASN A 29 15.92 -7.13 -14.82
C ASN A 29 15.07 -5.94 -15.30
N GLU A 30 14.69 -5.93 -16.58
CA GLU A 30 13.85 -4.88 -17.20
C GLU A 30 12.47 -4.68 -16.53
N ASN A 31 11.98 -5.68 -15.76
CA ASN A 31 10.70 -5.65 -15.06
C ASN A 31 10.83 -5.27 -13.57
N GLY A 32 12.05 -5.02 -13.08
CA GLY A 32 12.34 -4.58 -11.72
C GLY A 32 13.36 -5.42 -10.96
N ILE A 33 13.37 -5.24 -9.65
CA ILE A 33 14.25 -5.93 -8.71
C ILE A 33 13.46 -7.04 -8.03
N TRP A 34 14.03 -8.25 -7.97
CA TRP A 34 13.38 -9.46 -7.49
C TRP A 34 14.18 -10.11 -6.37
N TYR A 35 13.48 -10.72 -5.40
CA TYR A 35 14.10 -11.54 -4.36
C TYR A 35 14.18 -12.99 -4.83
N LEU A 36 15.34 -13.60 -4.64
CA LEU A 36 15.63 -14.96 -5.10
C LEU A 36 16.12 -15.83 -3.95
N VAL A 37 15.71 -17.09 -3.98
CA VAL A 37 16.22 -18.17 -3.13
C VAL A 37 16.71 -19.28 -4.06
N ASP A 38 17.93 -19.77 -3.81
CA ASP A 38 18.59 -20.79 -4.63
C ASP A 38 18.54 -20.45 -6.14
N GLY A 39 18.80 -19.18 -6.45
CA GLY A 39 18.82 -18.65 -7.81
C GLY A 39 17.47 -18.45 -8.47
N LYS A 40 16.36 -18.81 -7.84
CA LYS A 40 14.99 -18.69 -8.37
C LYS A 40 14.23 -17.57 -7.69
N VAL A 41 13.44 -16.81 -8.46
CA VAL A 41 12.56 -15.78 -7.89
C VAL A 41 11.52 -16.44 -6.97
N ASP A 42 11.49 -16.01 -5.72
CA ASP A 42 10.47 -16.41 -4.75
C ASP A 42 9.28 -15.44 -4.78
N PHE A 43 8.26 -15.75 -5.56
CA PHE A 43 7.05 -14.93 -5.69
C PHE A 43 6.16 -14.90 -4.45
N TYR A 44 6.44 -15.70 -3.43
CA TYR A 44 5.67 -15.73 -2.18
C TYR A 44 6.38 -14.97 -1.05
N TYR A 45 7.63 -14.56 -1.27
CA TYR A 45 8.35 -13.82 -0.24
C TYR A 45 7.75 -12.43 -0.02
N ASN A 46 7.42 -12.14 1.24
CA ASN A 46 7.01 -10.83 1.72
C ASN A 46 7.84 -10.50 2.96
N GLY A 47 8.58 -9.40 2.93
CA GLY A 47 9.48 -9.04 4.01
C GLY A 47 10.51 -8.01 3.59
N THR A 48 11.67 -8.03 4.24
CA THR A 48 12.80 -7.16 3.90
C THR A 48 13.92 -7.94 3.21
N ALA A 49 14.63 -7.27 2.31
CA ALA A 49 15.83 -7.79 1.66
C ALA A 49 16.84 -6.66 1.46
N ASN A 50 18.09 -7.00 1.12
CA ASN A 50 19.12 -6.01 0.81
C ASN A 50 19.34 -5.89 -0.70
N TRP A 51 19.32 -4.65 -1.22
CA TRP A 51 19.69 -4.34 -2.59
C TRP A 51 20.80 -3.31 -2.60
N ASN A 52 21.97 -3.68 -3.11
CA ASN A 52 23.17 -2.81 -3.18
C ASN A 52 23.52 -2.14 -1.85
N GLY A 53 23.39 -2.88 -0.73
CA GLY A 53 23.71 -2.36 0.60
C GLY A 53 22.54 -1.63 1.29
N THR A 54 21.39 -1.54 0.63
CA THR A 54 20.21 -0.83 1.14
C THR A 54 19.11 -1.82 1.48
N GLU A 55 18.47 -1.64 2.63
CA GLU A 55 17.29 -2.44 3.01
C GLU A 55 16.07 -2.06 2.18
N CYS A 56 15.39 -3.04 1.64
CA CYS A 56 14.24 -2.86 0.76
C CYS A 56 13.05 -3.67 1.26
N GLN A 57 11.84 -3.17 0.98
CA GLN A 57 10.60 -3.93 1.15
C GLN A 57 10.35 -4.82 -0.07
N VAL A 58 10.02 -6.08 0.17
CA VAL A 58 9.69 -7.06 -0.87
C VAL A 58 8.25 -7.51 -0.67
N ILE A 59 7.46 -7.48 -1.74
CA ILE A 59 6.07 -7.96 -1.77
C ILE A 59 5.91 -8.88 -2.97
N ASN A 60 5.44 -10.12 -2.72
CA ASN A 60 5.29 -11.15 -3.75
C ASN A 60 6.59 -11.33 -4.56
N GLY A 61 7.72 -11.40 -3.86
CA GLY A 61 9.04 -11.60 -4.44
C GLY A 61 9.60 -10.41 -5.21
N LYS A 62 8.87 -9.31 -5.35
CA LYS A 62 9.34 -8.11 -6.04
C LYS A 62 9.68 -7.01 -5.05
N VAL A 63 10.86 -6.39 -5.21
CA VAL A 63 11.23 -5.21 -4.44
C VAL A 63 10.29 -4.07 -4.83
N GLN A 64 9.56 -3.56 -3.86
CA GLN A 64 8.63 -2.45 -4.03
C GLN A 64 9.28 -1.11 -3.70
N TYR A 65 10.22 -1.14 -2.76
CA TYR A 65 10.88 0.04 -2.26
C TYR A 65 12.32 -0.30 -1.84
N VAL A 66 13.27 0.57 -2.21
CA VAL A 66 14.68 0.51 -1.80
C VAL A 66 14.94 1.71 -0.91
N ASP A 67 15.18 1.50 0.39
CA ASP A 67 15.60 2.59 1.29
C ASP A 67 17.06 2.92 1.05
N THR A 68 17.33 3.87 0.17
CA THR A 68 18.69 4.31 -0.16
C THR A 68 19.32 5.20 0.92
N GLY A 69 18.61 5.44 2.05
CA GLY A 69 19.05 6.38 3.09
C GLY A 69 19.18 7.84 2.61
N LYS A 70 18.94 8.09 1.31
CA LYS A 70 18.98 9.38 0.63
C LYS A 70 17.88 9.49 -0.43
N ASP A 71 16.74 8.87 -0.20
CA ASP A 71 15.69 8.89 -1.20
C ASP A 71 14.95 10.24 -1.18
N GLU A 72 15.29 11.09 -2.16
CA GLU A 72 14.51 12.30 -2.48
C GLU A 72 13.06 11.94 -2.89
N ASN A 73 12.74 10.65 -3.06
CA ASN A 73 11.44 10.11 -3.41
C ASN A 73 10.78 9.33 -2.25
N LYS A 74 11.38 9.26 -1.05
CA LYS A 74 10.70 8.67 0.11
C LYS A 74 9.50 9.53 0.48
N ILE A 75 8.31 9.08 0.13
CA ILE A 75 7.07 9.71 0.59
C ILE A 75 6.91 9.34 2.07
N ASP A 76 7.13 10.29 2.97
CA ASP A 76 6.75 10.16 4.38
C ASP A 76 5.24 10.36 4.49
N TYR A 77 4.49 9.26 4.47
CA TYR A 77 3.04 9.32 4.49
C TYR A 77 2.53 9.87 5.82
N LEU A 78 1.68 10.89 5.74
CA LEU A 78 1.03 11.49 6.88
C LEU A 78 -0.06 10.57 7.43
N TRP A 79 -0.17 10.45 8.77
CA TRP A 79 -1.34 9.87 9.42
C TRP A 79 -2.58 10.72 9.17
N PRO A 80 -3.68 10.18 8.60
CA PRO A 80 -4.76 10.99 8.03
C PRO A 80 -5.73 11.62 9.04
N LEU A 81 -5.70 11.19 10.33
CA LEU A 81 -6.62 11.65 11.37
C LEU A 81 -5.85 12.22 12.56
N THR A 82 -5.64 13.54 12.59
CA THR A 82 -4.96 14.20 13.71
C THR A 82 -5.68 13.94 15.03
N GLY A 83 -4.94 13.41 16.01
CA GLY A 83 -5.44 13.14 17.37
C GLY A 83 -6.17 11.80 17.54
N TYR A 84 -6.42 11.04 16.49
CA TYR A 84 -7.08 9.72 16.56
C TYR A 84 -6.09 8.63 16.10
N LYS A 85 -5.58 7.86 17.06
CA LYS A 85 -4.51 6.87 16.86
C LYS A 85 -4.95 5.42 17.08
N THR A 86 -6.14 5.23 17.66
CA THR A 86 -6.69 3.91 17.97
C THR A 86 -7.08 3.21 16.69
N ILE A 87 -6.75 1.93 16.60
CA ILE A 87 -7.19 1.05 15.51
C ILE A 87 -8.20 0.06 16.10
N SER A 88 -9.42 0.06 15.58
CA SER A 88 -10.48 -0.86 16.01
C SER A 88 -10.50 -2.15 15.21
N SER A 89 -9.97 -2.14 14.00
CA SER A 89 -9.82 -3.33 13.16
C SER A 89 -8.54 -3.22 12.32
N SER A 90 -7.69 -4.23 12.43
CA SER A 90 -6.41 -4.29 11.73
C SER A 90 -6.56 -4.89 10.33
N PHE A 91 -5.54 -4.66 9.50
CA PHE A 91 -5.35 -5.36 8.23
C PHE A 91 -5.23 -6.86 8.48
N GLY A 92 -5.85 -7.69 7.63
CA GLY A 92 -5.78 -9.14 7.70
C GLY A 92 -7.12 -9.84 7.87
N SER A 93 -7.08 -11.12 8.23
CA SER A 93 -8.29 -11.94 8.40
C SER A 93 -9.08 -11.52 9.63
N ARG A 94 -10.41 -11.31 9.45
CA ARG A 94 -11.33 -10.94 10.54
C ARG A 94 -12.70 -11.58 10.36
N ILE A 95 -13.54 -11.47 11.39
CA ILE A 95 -14.98 -11.79 11.29
C ILE A 95 -15.74 -10.48 11.16
N CYS A 96 -16.32 -10.24 9.98
CA CYS A 96 -17.16 -9.07 9.69
C CYS A 96 -18.60 -9.36 10.13
N PRO A 97 -19.28 -8.41 10.81
CA PRO A 97 -20.70 -8.59 11.18
C PRO A 97 -21.66 -8.75 9.97
N TYR A 98 -21.28 -8.23 8.81
CA TYR A 98 -22.10 -8.29 7.59
C TYR A 98 -21.76 -9.47 6.69
N HIS A 99 -20.47 -9.87 6.59
CA HIS A 99 -19.97 -10.80 5.58
C HIS A 99 -19.40 -12.10 6.18
N GLY A 100 -19.34 -12.23 7.52
CA GLY A 100 -18.69 -13.37 8.18
C GLY A 100 -17.17 -13.30 8.10
N GLN A 101 -16.52 -14.42 7.81
CA GLN A 101 -15.05 -14.45 7.68
C GLN A 101 -14.61 -13.75 6.40
N GLU A 102 -13.81 -12.71 6.53
CA GLU A 102 -13.27 -11.93 5.42
C GLU A 102 -11.81 -11.50 5.67
N PHE A 103 -11.16 -11.00 4.62
CA PHE A 103 -9.85 -10.34 4.71
C PHE A 103 -10.05 -8.83 4.64
N HIS A 104 -9.67 -8.11 5.70
CA HIS A 104 -9.70 -6.66 5.74
C HIS A 104 -8.48 -6.07 5.04
N ASN A 105 -8.69 -5.35 3.95
CA ASN A 105 -7.64 -4.77 3.11
C ASN A 105 -7.15 -3.40 3.59
N GLY A 106 -7.43 -3.02 4.84
CA GLY A 106 -7.10 -1.73 5.43
C GLY A 106 -7.03 -1.77 6.95
N ILE A 107 -7.11 -0.61 7.56
CA ILE A 107 -7.26 -0.44 9.00
C ILE A 107 -8.45 0.49 9.29
N ASP A 108 -9.23 0.17 10.32
CA ASP A 108 -10.34 1.01 10.77
C ASP A 108 -9.90 1.91 11.94
N ILE A 109 -10.03 3.21 11.75
CA ILE A 109 -9.64 4.24 12.73
C ILE A 109 -10.91 4.94 13.21
N PRO A 110 -11.41 4.63 14.44
CA PRO A 110 -12.60 5.26 14.99
C PRO A 110 -12.37 6.75 15.24
N ALA A 111 -13.30 7.57 14.78
CA ALA A 111 -13.35 9.00 15.06
C ALA A 111 -14.79 9.51 14.91
N PRO A 112 -15.17 10.63 15.58
CA PRO A 112 -16.49 11.23 15.41
C PRO A 112 -16.81 11.57 13.96
N SER A 113 -18.08 11.45 13.56
CA SER A 113 -18.52 11.92 12.25
C SER A 113 -18.22 13.41 12.10
N GLY A 114 -17.70 13.78 10.91
CA GLY A 114 -17.27 15.17 10.63
C GLY A 114 -15.82 15.46 10.98
N THR A 115 -15.06 14.52 11.59
CA THR A 115 -13.61 14.67 11.76
C THR A 115 -12.95 14.77 10.39
N SER A 116 -12.07 15.77 10.21
CA SER A 116 -11.35 16.00 8.95
C SER A 116 -10.42 14.85 8.62
N ILE A 117 -10.48 14.36 7.39
CA ILE A 117 -9.57 13.37 6.81
C ILE A 117 -8.55 14.11 5.94
N GLN A 118 -7.28 13.89 6.20
CA GLN A 118 -6.17 14.51 5.47
C GLN A 118 -5.57 13.53 4.47
N ALA A 119 -5.12 14.05 3.31
CA ALA A 119 -4.38 13.25 2.34
C ALA A 119 -3.04 12.77 2.93
N CYS A 120 -2.78 11.47 2.87
CA CYS A 120 -1.54 10.89 3.40
C CYS A 120 -0.29 11.40 2.67
N ALA A 121 -0.41 11.76 1.40
CA ALA A 121 0.66 12.33 0.57
C ALA A 121 0.07 13.19 -0.54
N ALA A 122 0.91 13.96 -1.23
CA ALA A 122 0.53 14.65 -2.45
C ALA A 122 0.16 13.63 -3.55
N GLY A 123 -0.78 13.98 -4.43
CA GLY A 123 -1.22 13.11 -5.50
C GLY A 123 -2.39 13.65 -6.30
N THR A 124 -2.96 12.79 -7.14
CA THR A 124 -4.16 13.09 -7.94
C THR A 124 -5.32 12.22 -7.50
N VAL A 125 -6.48 12.83 -7.24
CA VAL A 125 -7.70 12.10 -6.91
C VAL A 125 -8.18 11.34 -8.14
N ILE A 126 -8.23 10.01 -8.05
CA ILE A 126 -8.69 9.14 -9.15
C ILE A 126 -10.09 8.57 -8.90
N LYS A 127 -10.57 8.60 -7.63
CA LYS A 127 -11.98 8.35 -7.28
C LYS A 127 -12.43 9.32 -6.19
N ALA A 128 -13.68 9.79 -6.32
CA ALA A 128 -14.41 10.57 -5.34
C ALA A 128 -15.89 10.29 -5.62
N GLU A 129 -16.45 9.22 -5.03
CA GLU A 129 -17.73 8.64 -5.41
C GLU A 129 -18.43 7.97 -4.23
N PHE A 130 -19.70 7.57 -4.44
CA PHE A 130 -20.44 6.70 -3.52
C PHE A 130 -20.54 5.29 -4.10
N SER A 131 -20.33 4.28 -3.24
CA SER A 131 -20.67 2.89 -3.53
C SER A 131 -21.40 2.25 -2.35
N ASN A 132 -22.18 1.20 -2.60
CA ASN A 132 -22.97 0.57 -1.53
C ASN A 132 -22.10 0.01 -0.40
N SER A 133 -20.97 -0.60 -0.74
CA SER A 133 -20.06 -1.20 0.24
C SER A 133 -19.16 -0.17 0.91
N PHE A 134 -18.46 0.67 0.12
CA PHE A 134 -17.46 1.62 0.64
C PHE A 134 -18.07 2.96 1.11
N GLY A 135 -19.36 3.19 0.84
CA GLY A 135 -19.99 4.48 1.10
C GLY A 135 -19.36 5.58 0.22
N ASN A 136 -19.34 6.81 0.72
CA ASN A 136 -18.58 7.89 0.14
C ASN A 136 -17.09 7.56 0.30
N ASN A 137 -16.35 7.49 -0.80
CA ASN A 137 -14.97 7.07 -0.80
C ASN A 137 -14.09 7.92 -1.72
N ILE A 138 -12.81 7.98 -1.38
CA ILE A 138 -11.78 8.69 -2.13
C ILE A 138 -10.64 7.71 -2.41
N GLU A 139 -10.10 7.75 -3.63
CA GLU A 139 -8.83 7.09 -3.97
C GLU A 139 -7.89 8.13 -4.58
N ILE A 140 -6.65 8.19 -4.07
CA ILE A 140 -5.61 9.11 -4.52
C ILE A 140 -4.46 8.29 -5.07
N ASP A 141 -4.02 8.61 -6.29
CA ASP A 141 -2.80 8.11 -6.91
C ASP A 141 -1.64 9.05 -6.52
N HIS A 142 -0.64 8.51 -5.84
CA HIS A 142 0.56 9.23 -5.39
C HIS A 142 1.74 9.08 -6.37
N GLY A 143 1.52 8.39 -7.49
CA GLY A 143 2.59 7.98 -8.40
C GLY A 143 3.30 6.70 -7.96
N ASN A 144 4.22 6.22 -8.80
CA ASN A 144 5.01 5.00 -8.55
C ASN A 144 4.18 3.76 -8.16
N GLY A 145 2.90 3.71 -8.59
CA GLY A 145 1.97 2.62 -8.30
C GLY A 145 1.44 2.59 -6.87
N VAL A 146 1.60 3.67 -6.11
CA VAL A 146 1.07 3.78 -4.75
C VAL A 146 -0.23 4.58 -4.73
N HIS A 147 -1.26 3.97 -4.16
CA HIS A 147 -2.56 4.60 -3.96
C HIS A 147 -2.98 4.53 -2.49
N THR A 148 -3.71 5.55 -2.03
CA THR A 148 -4.44 5.51 -0.76
C THR A 148 -5.95 5.59 -1.00
N MET A 149 -6.71 4.87 -0.15
CA MET A 149 -8.17 4.90 -0.19
C MET A 149 -8.70 5.29 1.19
N TYR A 150 -9.76 6.10 1.18
CA TYR A 150 -10.41 6.65 2.38
C TYR A 150 -11.89 6.37 2.26
N LEU A 151 -12.41 5.44 3.08
CA LEU A 151 -13.77 4.93 2.94
C LEU A 151 -14.68 5.37 4.07
N HIS A 152 -16.00 5.19 3.87
CA HIS A 152 -17.08 5.47 4.81
C HIS A 152 -17.25 6.95 5.18
N CYS A 153 -16.76 7.86 4.33
CA CYS A 153 -16.83 9.31 4.56
C CYS A 153 -18.29 9.79 4.71
N SER A 154 -18.51 10.77 5.58
CA SER A 154 -19.79 11.49 5.63
C SER A 154 -19.97 12.41 4.43
N SER A 155 -18.90 13.05 3.98
CA SER A 155 -18.86 13.88 2.78
C SER A 155 -17.46 13.95 2.20
N LEU A 156 -17.38 14.26 0.90
CA LEU A 156 -16.14 14.40 0.14
C LEU A 156 -15.87 15.90 -0.07
N ASN A 157 -14.61 16.32 0.08
CA ASN A 157 -14.16 17.71 -0.13
C ASN A 157 -13.30 17.86 -1.39
N VAL A 158 -13.23 16.81 -2.21
CA VAL A 158 -12.44 16.74 -3.44
C VAL A 158 -13.25 16.10 -4.57
N LYS A 159 -12.77 16.25 -5.80
CA LYS A 159 -13.34 15.64 -7.01
C LYS A 159 -12.26 14.92 -7.82
N VAL A 160 -12.70 13.99 -8.66
CA VAL A 160 -11.80 13.27 -9.60
C VAL A 160 -11.02 14.24 -10.48
N GLY A 161 -9.73 13.98 -10.66
CA GLY A 161 -8.78 14.80 -11.39
C GLY A 161 -8.17 15.96 -10.58
N GLN A 162 -8.60 16.16 -9.33
CA GLN A 162 -8.03 17.20 -8.46
C GLN A 162 -6.65 16.79 -7.96
N ALA A 163 -5.67 17.67 -8.09
CA ALA A 163 -4.39 17.54 -7.40
C ALA A 163 -4.57 17.97 -5.94
N VAL A 164 -3.97 17.22 -5.03
CA VAL A 164 -3.95 17.49 -3.58
C VAL A 164 -2.52 17.46 -3.06
N ALA A 165 -2.23 18.30 -2.08
CA ALA A 165 -0.99 18.24 -1.31
C ALA A 165 -1.15 17.28 -0.10
N GLN A 166 -0.03 16.81 0.44
CA GLN A 166 -0.04 16.10 1.72
C GLN A 166 -0.64 17.00 2.81
N GLY A 167 -1.57 16.45 3.60
CA GLY A 167 -2.24 17.18 4.67
C GLY A 167 -3.48 17.97 4.25
N ASP A 168 -3.78 18.08 2.95
CA ASP A 168 -5.04 18.69 2.50
C ASP A 168 -6.25 17.93 3.04
N VAL A 169 -7.28 18.65 3.48
CA VAL A 169 -8.55 18.05 3.92
C VAL A 169 -9.32 17.58 2.68
N ILE A 170 -9.44 16.27 2.53
CA ILE A 170 -10.05 15.62 1.36
C ILE A 170 -11.48 15.15 1.61
N GLY A 171 -11.88 14.99 2.87
CA GLY A 171 -13.22 14.54 3.26
C GLY A 171 -13.38 14.52 4.77
N TYR A 172 -14.47 13.93 5.23
CA TYR A 172 -14.81 13.90 6.65
C TYR A 172 -15.27 12.49 7.05
N VAL A 173 -14.82 12.04 8.22
CA VAL A 173 -15.21 10.74 8.80
C VAL A 173 -16.71 10.61 8.88
N GLY A 174 -17.23 9.43 8.57
CA GLY A 174 -18.65 9.14 8.64
C GLY A 174 -18.95 7.68 8.93
N ARG A 175 -20.13 7.24 8.44
CA ARG A 175 -20.65 5.89 8.59
C ARG A 175 -21.45 5.49 7.37
N THR A 176 -21.04 5.88 6.18
CA THR A 176 -21.75 5.53 4.93
C THR A 176 -21.28 4.16 4.40
N GLY A 177 -22.14 3.48 3.63
CA GLY A 177 -21.85 2.12 3.17
C GLY A 177 -21.97 1.07 4.27
N ASP A 178 -21.19 -0.02 4.19
CA ASP A 178 -21.23 -1.17 5.12
C ASP A 178 -20.41 -0.89 6.40
N ALA A 179 -20.71 0.22 7.08
CA ALA A 179 -20.01 0.62 8.30
C ALA A 179 -20.87 0.40 9.56
N THR A 180 -20.31 -0.23 10.59
CA THR A 180 -21.01 -0.48 11.87
C THR A 180 -21.02 0.73 12.81
N GLY A 181 -20.04 1.63 12.66
CA GLY A 181 -19.85 2.85 13.47
C GLY A 181 -19.12 3.93 12.69
N ASN A 182 -18.95 5.11 13.30
CA ASN A 182 -18.17 6.18 12.70
C ASN A 182 -16.67 5.82 12.75
N HIS A 183 -16.03 5.70 11.59
CA HIS A 183 -14.60 5.44 11.43
C HIS A 183 -14.12 5.84 10.04
N LEU A 184 -12.82 5.93 9.86
CA LEU A 184 -12.13 5.91 8.59
C LEU A 184 -11.60 4.48 8.37
N ASP A 185 -11.95 3.83 7.25
CA ASP A 185 -11.21 2.68 6.72
C ASP A 185 -10.14 3.23 5.78
N LEU A 186 -8.88 3.15 6.24
CA LEU A 186 -7.71 3.58 5.48
C LEU A 186 -7.07 2.37 4.81
N ARG A 187 -6.85 2.47 3.50
CA ARG A 187 -6.17 1.41 2.72
C ARG A 187 -5.01 1.96 1.94
N PHE A 188 -3.96 1.15 1.82
CA PHE A 188 -2.85 1.38 0.91
C PHE A 188 -2.81 0.28 -0.13
N LYS A 189 -2.53 0.68 -1.38
CA LYS A 189 -2.31 -0.24 -2.50
C LYS A 189 -0.98 0.09 -3.15
N VAL A 190 -0.11 -0.89 -3.29
CA VAL A 190 1.21 -0.76 -3.92
C VAL A 190 1.26 -1.70 -5.11
N SER A 191 1.48 -1.17 -6.30
CA SER A 191 1.50 -1.94 -7.56
C SER A 191 0.28 -2.87 -7.73
N GLY A 192 -0.91 -2.36 -7.35
CA GLY A 192 -2.18 -3.07 -7.46
C GLY A 192 -2.51 -4.02 -6.30
N THR A 193 -1.59 -4.24 -5.34
CA THR A 193 -1.80 -5.13 -4.18
C THR A 193 -2.03 -4.32 -2.91
N TYR A 194 -3.03 -4.71 -2.10
CA TYR A 194 -3.24 -4.11 -0.77
C TYR A 194 -2.13 -4.52 0.19
N VAL A 195 -1.62 -3.55 0.92
CA VAL A 195 -0.58 -3.75 1.95
C VAL A 195 -1.09 -3.25 3.31
N ASP A 196 -0.50 -3.75 4.40
CA ASP A 196 -0.84 -3.25 5.73
C ASP A 196 -0.48 -1.76 5.84
N PRO A 197 -1.49 -0.87 6.06
CA PRO A 197 -1.23 0.57 6.18
C PRO A 197 -0.20 0.93 7.26
N LEU A 198 -0.04 0.14 8.31
CA LEU A 198 0.93 0.40 9.38
C LEU A 198 2.39 0.19 8.94
N THR A 199 2.63 -0.43 7.79
CA THR A 199 3.96 -0.49 7.17
C THR A 199 4.31 0.80 6.41
N MET A 200 3.29 1.60 6.08
CA MET A 200 3.40 2.81 5.26
C MET A 200 3.30 4.09 6.09
N VAL A 201 2.50 4.08 7.17
CA VAL A 201 2.17 5.26 7.96
C VAL A 201 2.15 4.93 9.45
N THR A 202 2.64 5.85 10.29
CA THR A 202 2.67 5.69 11.75
C THR A 202 1.60 6.56 12.41
N PRO A 203 0.78 6.02 13.35
CA PRO A 203 -0.16 6.79 14.15
C PRO A 203 0.52 7.92 14.93
N LYS A 204 0.12 9.17 14.69
CA LYS A 204 0.69 10.39 15.31
C LYS A 204 -0.35 11.23 16.03
#